data_44b7d782e3b0325db0fc57229c2a3934
#
_entry.id   44b7d782e3b0325db0fc57229c2a3934
#
_cell.length_a   1.000
_cell.length_b   1.000
_cell.length_c   1.000
_cell.angle_alpha   90.00
_cell.angle_beta   90.00
_cell.angle_gamma   90.00
#
_symmetry.space_group_name_H-M   'P 1'
#
loop_
_entity.id
_entity.type
_entity.pdbx_description
1 polymer ?
#
loop_
_entity_poly.entity_id
_entity_poly.type
_entity_poly.pdbx_seq_one_letter_code
_entity_poly.pdbx_strand_id
1 'polypeptide(L)'
;MNDSCLCKFPNAELPLLYIRRMVRPGGRGHGGNAPPTPEYMVGMIQQLEMNRQFMENMMAQFPRPNMNQQPAQVTLQDFIRLNPTIYRSSTQPLDDDDWLHDITYEMESADVAPASYVTFASFFLKGPAAQWWDCHRRTLPAGTFITWPDFQDAFRARFIP
;
A
#
# COMPACT_ATOMS: atom_id res chain seq x y z
N MET A 1 2.82 36.70 2.45
CA MET A 1 3.71 36.56 3.61
C MET A 1 3.97 35.08 3.74
N ASN A 2 5.20 34.74 3.38
CA ASN A 2 5.74 33.39 3.31
C ASN A 2 5.98 32.84 4.71
N ASP A 3 5.79 31.55 4.91
CA ASP A 3 6.70 30.80 5.75
C ASP A 3 6.72 29.32 5.33
N SER A 4 7.78 29.06 4.58
CA SER A 4 8.22 27.72 4.22
C SER A 4 8.89 27.08 5.43
N CYS A 5 8.31 26.04 6.02
CA CYS A 5 8.99 25.17 6.97
C CYS A 5 9.90 24.19 6.25
N LEU A 6 11.14 24.60 6.04
CA LEU A 6 12.26 23.73 5.65
C LEU A 6 12.79 23.01 6.90
N CYS A 7 12.46 21.73 7.05
CA CYS A 7 13.18 20.88 8.00
C CYS A 7 14.55 20.54 7.42
N LYS A 8 15.56 21.32 7.84
CA LYS A 8 16.98 21.00 7.65
C LYS A 8 17.36 19.88 8.61
N PHE A 9 17.73 18.72 8.07
CA PHE A 9 18.51 17.73 8.83
C PHE A 9 19.96 18.21 8.92
N PRO A 10 20.55 18.31 10.11
CA PRO A 10 21.97 18.62 10.23
C PRO A 10 22.79 17.37 9.89
N ASN A 11 23.74 17.53 8.99
CA ASN A 11 24.82 16.58 8.73
C ASN A 11 25.52 16.28 10.06
N ALA A 12 25.43 15.04 10.52
CA ALA A 12 26.24 14.55 11.61
C ALA A 12 27.64 14.20 11.06
N GLU A 13 28.52 15.19 11.02
CA GLU A 13 29.96 14.94 10.98
C GLU A 13 30.36 14.34 12.32
N LEU A 14 30.71 13.06 12.31
CA LEU A 14 31.29 12.40 13.49
C LEU A 14 32.66 13.04 13.77
N PRO A 15 32.89 13.58 14.99
CA PRO A 15 34.17 14.20 15.31
C PRO A 15 35.27 13.14 15.37
N LEU A 16 36.33 13.35 14.60
CA LEU A 16 37.58 12.57 14.55
C LEU A 16 38.28 12.41 15.91
N LEU A 17 37.76 12.98 16.95
CA LEU A 17 38.31 12.94 18.34
C LEU A 17 37.98 11.64 19.09
N TYR A 18 37.03 10.83 18.60
CA TYR A 18 36.66 9.59 19.31
C TYR A 18 37.62 8.41 19.03
N ILE A 19 38.37 8.44 17.93
CA ILE A 19 39.29 7.36 17.56
C ILE A 19 40.63 7.44 18.32
N ARG A 20 40.95 8.59 18.89
CA ARG A 20 42.28 8.80 19.58
C ARG A 20 42.35 8.29 21.01
N ARG A 21 41.26 7.79 21.59
CA ARG A 21 41.20 7.39 23.02
C ARG A 21 41.26 5.86 23.24
N MET A 22 41.38 5.05 22.21
CA MET A 22 41.50 3.59 22.33
C MET A 22 42.86 3.02 22.08
N VAL A 23 43.89 3.86 21.84
CA VAL A 23 45.25 3.37 21.81
C VAL A 23 45.89 3.62 23.16
N ARG A 24 45.77 2.68 24.10
CA ARG A 24 46.60 2.57 25.28
C ARG A 24 47.91 1.87 24.89
N PRO A 25 49.06 2.51 25.00
CA PRO A 25 50.32 1.80 24.96
C PRO A 25 50.65 1.28 26.36
N GLY A 26 50.84 0.00 26.52
CA GLY A 26 51.45 -0.54 27.71
C GLY A 26 50.73 -1.70 28.37
N GLY A 27 51.02 -2.90 27.94
CA GLY A 27 50.68 -4.16 28.59
C GLY A 27 51.49 -5.28 27.99
N ARG A 28 52.68 -5.55 28.54
CA ARG A 28 53.45 -6.77 28.24
C ARG A 28 52.61 -7.97 28.68
N GLY A 29 52.14 -8.78 27.74
CA GLY A 29 51.49 -10.04 27.99
C GLY A 29 51.83 -10.99 26.82
N HIS A 30 52.67 -11.96 27.12
CA HIS A 30 53.02 -13.08 26.24
C HIS A 30 51.77 -13.77 25.69
N GLY A 31 51.67 -13.85 24.40
CA GLY A 31 50.74 -14.65 23.65
C GLY A 31 51.04 -14.49 22.20
N GLY A 32 52.03 -15.25 21.69
CA GLY A 32 52.41 -15.21 20.28
C GLY A 32 51.20 -15.53 19.43
N ASN A 33 50.66 -14.53 18.74
CA ASN A 33 49.77 -14.75 17.60
C ASN A 33 50.62 -15.35 16.46
N ALA A 34 50.83 -16.66 16.52
CA ALA A 34 51.23 -17.38 15.33
C ALA A 34 50.15 -17.15 14.26
N PRO A 35 50.54 -16.86 13.00
CA PRO A 35 49.56 -16.76 11.94
C PRO A 35 48.74 -18.05 11.91
N PRO A 36 47.39 -17.94 11.67
CA PRO A 36 46.54 -19.10 11.66
C PRO A 36 47.07 -20.14 10.68
N THR A 37 47.21 -21.38 11.11
CA THR A 37 47.71 -22.46 10.26
C THR A 37 46.74 -22.64 9.08
N PRO A 38 47.23 -23.07 7.90
CA PRO A 38 46.37 -23.30 6.75
C PRO A 38 45.16 -24.22 7.09
N GLU A 39 45.35 -25.18 7.98
CA GLU A 39 44.30 -26.09 8.46
C GLU A 39 43.20 -25.36 9.24
N TYR A 40 43.59 -24.40 10.10
CA TYR A 40 42.62 -23.57 10.83
C TYR A 40 41.81 -22.66 9.89
N MET A 41 42.43 -22.11 8.86
CA MET A 41 41.74 -21.31 7.85
C MET A 41 40.78 -22.13 7.01
N VAL A 42 41.11 -23.36 6.64
CA VAL A 42 40.21 -24.29 5.95
C VAL A 42 39.01 -24.62 6.81
N GLY A 43 39.19 -24.90 8.11
CA GLY A 43 38.08 -25.15 9.04
C GLY A 43 37.15 -23.96 9.18
N MET A 44 37.70 -22.74 9.23
CA MET A 44 36.92 -21.51 9.31
C MET A 44 36.07 -21.24 8.04
N ILE A 45 36.66 -21.51 6.88
CA ILE A 45 35.96 -21.40 5.59
C ILE A 45 34.83 -22.44 5.50
N GLN A 46 35.08 -23.69 5.92
CA GLN A 46 34.03 -24.71 5.97
C GLN A 46 32.87 -24.35 6.93
N GLN A 47 33.19 -23.76 8.07
CA GLN A 47 32.19 -23.29 9.03
C GLN A 47 31.34 -22.16 8.43
N LEU A 48 31.96 -21.20 7.74
CA LEU A 48 31.25 -20.12 7.07
C LEU A 48 30.35 -20.63 5.95
N GLU A 49 30.82 -21.61 5.18
CA GLU A 49 30.04 -22.22 4.10
C GLU A 49 28.83 -22.99 4.64
N MET A 50 28.99 -23.72 5.72
CA MET A 50 27.92 -24.44 6.40
C MET A 50 26.88 -23.48 6.96
N ASN A 51 27.30 -22.36 7.57
CA ASN A 51 26.40 -21.30 8.02
C ASN A 51 25.66 -20.66 6.85
N ARG A 52 26.32 -20.41 5.72
CA ARG A 52 25.69 -19.87 4.51
C ARG A 52 24.61 -20.82 3.99
N GLN A 53 24.91 -22.10 3.85
CA GLN A 53 23.94 -23.10 3.40
C GLN A 53 22.77 -23.23 4.37
N PHE A 54 23.02 -23.17 5.67
CA PHE A 54 21.96 -23.19 6.67
C PHE A 54 21.02 -21.98 6.55
N MET A 55 21.59 -20.79 6.37
CA MET A 55 20.82 -19.55 6.16
C MET A 55 20.01 -19.59 4.85
N GLU A 56 20.61 -20.10 3.76
CA GLU A 56 19.91 -20.28 2.48
C GLU A 56 18.75 -21.27 2.59
N ASN A 57 18.95 -22.40 3.28
CA ASN A 57 17.89 -23.38 3.52
C ASN A 57 16.78 -22.82 4.42
N MET A 58 17.13 -22.06 5.45
CA MET A 58 16.14 -21.39 6.28
C MET A 58 15.33 -20.36 5.46
N MET A 59 16.00 -19.55 4.65
CA MET A 59 15.31 -18.57 3.78
C MET A 59 14.44 -19.24 2.71
N ALA A 60 14.80 -20.45 2.25
CA ALA A 60 13.99 -21.21 1.31
C ALA A 60 12.72 -21.79 1.92
N GLN A 61 12.70 -22.02 3.23
CA GLN A 61 11.51 -22.51 3.96
C GLN A 61 10.52 -21.39 4.30
N PHE A 62 10.97 -20.13 4.32
CA PHE A 62 10.07 -19.00 4.45
C PHE A 62 9.66 -18.55 3.05
N PRO A 63 8.37 -18.65 2.66
CA PRO A 63 7.89 -18.07 1.42
C PRO A 63 8.27 -16.59 1.43
N ARG A 64 9.16 -16.19 0.51
CA ARG A 64 9.44 -14.77 0.33
C ARG A 64 8.11 -14.11 0.03
N PRO A 65 7.68 -13.09 0.81
CA PRO A 65 6.52 -12.34 0.40
C PRO A 65 6.81 -11.85 -1.03
N ASN A 66 5.95 -12.26 -1.94
CA ASN A 66 6.10 -11.90 -3.33
C ASN A 66 5.91 -10.38 -3.41
N MET A 67 7.00 -9.61 -3.44
CA MET A 67 6.97 -8.16 -3.54
C MET A 67 6.32 -7.66 -4.84
N ASN A 68 6.01 -8.57 -5.76
CA ASN A 68 5.20 -8.31 -6.95
C ASN A 68 3.71 -8.59 -6.76
N GLN A 69 3.27 -9.01 -5.57
CA GLN A 69 1.85 -8.97 -5.27
C GLN A 69 1.51 -7.51 -4.97
N GLN A 70 1.00 -6.81 -5.98
CA GLN A 70 0.13 -5.67 -5.73
C GLN A 70 -0.86 -6.10 -4.63
N PRO A 71 -1.10 -5.24 -3.62
CA PRO A 71 -2.11 -5.54 -2.61
C PRO A 71 -3.35 -6.04 -3.35
N ALA A 72 -3.86 -7.18 -2.94
CA ALA A 72 -4.99 -7.81 -3.62
C ALA A 72 -6.12 -6.78 -3.66
N GLN A 73 -6.37 -6.24 -4.85
CA GLN A 73 -7.42 -5.25 -5.03
C GLN A 73 -8.74 -5.90 -4.66
N VAL A 74 -9.53 -5.23 -3.84
CA VAL A 74 -10.86 -5.68 -3.45
C VAL A 74 -11.68 -5.91 -4.72
N THR A 75 -12.18 -7.11 -4.88
CA THR A 75 -13.04 -7.45 -6.01
C THR A 75 -14.48 -7.02 -5.75
N LEU A 76 -15.27 -6.81 -6.81
CA LEU A 76 -16.70 -6.53 -6.68
C LEU A 76 -17.41 -7.62 -5.87
N GLN A 77 -16.98 -8.88 -5.96
CA GLN A 77 -17.55 -9.99 -5.19
C GLN A 77 -17.29 -9.87 -3.71
N ASP A 78 -16.10 -9.43 -3.32
CA ASP A 78 -15.75 -9.20 -1.92
C ASP A 78 -16.56 -8.03 -1.37
N PHE A 79 -16.73 -6.97 -2.16
CA PHE A 79 -17.55 -5.82 -1.78
C PHE A 79 -19.04 -6.18 -1.65
N ILE A 80 -19.59 -7.00 -2.54
CA ILE A 80 -20.98 -7.51 -2.43
C ILE A 80 -21.21 -8.26 -1.10
N ARG A 81 -20.20 -8.98 -0.58
CA ARG A 81 -20.30 -9.71 0.69
C ARG A 81 -20.46 -8.80 1.90
N LEU A 82 -20.00 -7.56 1.80
CA LEU A 82 -20.21 -6.53 2.84
C LEU A 82 -21.65 -6.03 2.89
N ASN A 83 -22.49 -6.45 1.91
CA ASN A 83 -23.90 -6.07 1.79
C ASN A 83 -24.14 -4.56 1.75
N PRO A 84 -23.52 -3.83 0.79
CA PRO A 84 -23.63 -2.39 0.68
C PRO A 84 -25.05 -1.93 0.41
N THR A 85 -25.30 -0.65 0.70
CA THR A 85 -26.63 -0.03 0.54
C THR A 85 -27.03 0.04 -0.93
N ILE A 86 -28.21 -0.51 -1.23
CA ILE A 86 -28.79 -0.53 -2.59
C ILE A 86 -29.62 0.72 -2.81
N TYR A 87 -29.39 1.42 -3.94
CA TYR A 87 -30.21 2.55 -4.36
C TYR A 87 -31.30 2.15 -5.35
N ARG A 88 -32.55 2.54 -5.04
CA ARG A 88 -33.73 2.26 -5.89
C ARG A 88 -34.45 3.50 -6.40
N SER A 89 -33.89 4.66 -6.23
CA SER A 89 -34.46 6.00 -6.28
C SER A 89 -35.46 6.27 -5.14
N SER A 90 -35.28 7.39 -4.47
CA SER A 90 -36.18 7.88 -3.44
C SER A 90 -37.06 8.99 -4.00
N THR A 91 -38.14 9.29 -3.28
CA THR A 91 -38.92 10.50 -3.51
C THR A 91 -38.44 11.66 -2.66
N GLN A 92 -37.41 11.44 -1.83
CA GLN A 92 -36.83 12.44 -0.93
C GLN A 92 -35.37 12.71 -1.35
N PRO A 93 -35.03 13.96 -1.73
CA PRO A 93 -33.70 14.30 -2.17
C PRO A 93 -32.59 14.08 -1.12
N LEU A 94 -32.92 14.14 0.16
CA LEU A 94 -31.98 13.88 1.26
C LEU A 94 -31.52 12.41 1.27
N ASP A 95 -32.43 11.47 1.02
CA ASP A 95 -32.10 10.04 0.96
C ASP A 95 -31.14 9.73 -0.21
N ASP A 96 -31.22 10.54 -1.28
CA ASP A 96 -30.40 10.36 -2.48
C ASP A 96 -28.96 10.79 -2.23
N ASP A 97 -28.75 11.92 -1.52
CA ASP A 97 -27.39 12.39 -1.17
C ASP A 97 -26.78 11.51 -0.05
N ASP A 98 -27.60 11.08 0.91
CA ASP A 98 -27.19 10.16 1.97
C ASP A 98 -26.68 8.85 1.38
N TRP A 99 -27.40 8.26 0.40
CA TRP A 99 -26.91 7.06 -0.29
C TRP A 99 -25.56 7.27 -0.99
N LEU A 100 -25.41 8.41 -1.67
CA LEU A 100 -24.16 8.72 -2.37
C LEU A 100 -23.00 8.87 -1.39
N HIS A 101 -23.25 9.42 -0.22
CA HIS A 101 -22.28 9.51 0.86
C HIS A 101 -21.95 8.13 1.44
N ASP A 102 -22.98 7.35 1.75
CA ASP A 102 -22.82 6.02 2.35
C ASP A 102 -22.03 5.07 1.45
N ILE A 103 -22.38 4.99 0.15
CA ILE A 103 -21.67 4.10 -0.78
C ILE A 103 -20.21 4.54 -0.98
N THR A 104 -19.92 5.85 -0.93
CA THR A 104 -18.55 6.37 -0.97
C THR A 104 -17.77 5.88 0.25
N TYR A 105 -18.34 6.08 1.43
CA TYR A 105 -17.74 5.67 2.70
C TYR A 105 -17.51 4.15 2.77
N GLU A 106 -18.48 3.36 2.30
CA GLU A 106 -18.37 1.90 2.24
C GLU A 106 -17.23 1.44 1.32
N MET A 107 -17.09 2.08 0.14
CA MET A 107 -15.99 1.78 -0.79
C MET A 107 -14.63 2.17 -0.24
N GLU A 108 -14.51 3.34 0.41
CA GLU A 108 -13.29 3.79 1.08
C GLU A 108 -12.91 2.87 2.24
N SER A 109 -13.88 2.52 3.08
CA SER A 109 -13.67 1.62 4.23
C SER A 109 -13.25 0.20 3.81
N ALA A 110 -13.68 -0.24 2.64
CA ALA A 110 -13.33 -1.53 2.06
C ALA A 110 -12.01 -1.50 1.26
N ASP A 111 -11.31 -0.36 1.19
CA ASP A 111 -10.08 -0.18 0.40
C ASP A 111 -10.27 -0.50 -1.09
N VAL A 112 -11.43 -0.16 -1.64
CA VAL A 112 -11.71 -0.29 -3.07
C VAL A 112 -10.84 0.71 -3.84
N ALA A 113 -10.23 0.28 -4.95
CA ALA A 113 -9.45 1.19 -5.79
C ALA A 113 -10.35 2.28 -6.40
N PRO A 114 -9.98 3.58 -6.33
CA PRO A 114 -10.80 4.69 -6.83
C PRO A 114 -11.23 4.56 -8.29
N ALA A 115 -10.39 3.93 -9.13
CA ALA A 115 -10.73 3.62 -10.52
C ALA A 115 -11.92 2.65 -10.68
N SER A 116 -12.27 1.91 -9.63
CA SER A 116 -13.36 0.94 -9.62
C SER A 116 -14.66 1.49 -9.01
N TYR A 117 -14.64 2.66 -8.39
CA TYR A 117 -15.78 3.24 -7.67
C TYR A 117 -17.05 3.31 -8.53
N VAL A 118 -16.95 3.85 -9.75
CA VAL A 118 -18.09 3.96 -10.68
C VAL A 118 -18.67 2.59 -11.02
N THR A 119 -17.80 1.61 -11.24
CA THR A 119 -18.21 0.23 -11.54
C THR A 119 -18.94 -0.39 -10.35
N PHE A 120 -18.40 -0.23 -9.15
CA PHE A 120 -18.98 -0.80 -7.95
C PHE A 120 -20.31 -0.11 -7.61
N ALA A 121 -20.34 1.22 -7.52
CA ALA A 121 -21.56 1.97 -7.22
C ALA A 121 -22.68 1.71 -8.22
N SER A 122 -22.36 1.64 -9.53
CA SER A 122 -23.36 1.37 -10.56
C SER A 122 -24.00 0.00 -10.41
N PHE A 123 -23.31 -0.98 -9.83
CA PHE A 123 -23.87 -2.32 -9.55
C PHE A 123 -24.98 -2.28 -8.50
N PHE A 124 -24.91 -1.32 -7.56
CA PHE A 124 -25.90 -1.14 -6.49
C PHE A 124 -27.07 -0.22 -6.86
N LEU A 125 -27.05 0.38 -8.05
CA LEU A 125 -28.23 1.03 -8.62
C LEU A 125 -29.24 -0.03 -9.05
N LYS A 126 -30.52 0.13 -8.72
CA LYS A 126 -31.58 -0.79 -9.12
C LYS A 126 -32.77 -0.04 -9.69
N GLY A 127 -33.57 -0.77 -10.48
CA GLY A 127 -34.80 -0.24 -11.07
C GLY A 127 -34.57 1.01 -11.94
N PRO A 128 -35.34 2.09 -11.73
CA PRO A 128 -35.23 3.33 -12.53
C PRO A 128 -33.83 3.95 -12.51
N ALA A 129 -33.12 3.85 -11.38
CA ALA A 129 -31.75 4.38 -11.26
C ALA A 129 -30.74 3.64 -12.13
N ALA A 130 -30.83 2.32 -12.19
CA ALA A 130 -30.00 1.51 -13.08
C ALA A 130 -30.26 1.84 -14.54
N GLN A 131 -31.54 1.96 -14.94
CA GLN A 131 -31.94 2.34 -16.30
C GLN A 131 -31.42 3.73 -16.68
N TRP A 132 -31.53 4.70 -15.76
CA TRP A 132 -30.98 6.03 -15.98
C TRP A 132 -29.47 5.97 -16.23
N TRP A 133 -28.73 5.23 -15.42
CA TRP A 133 -27.28 5.13 -15.56
C TRP A 133 -26.89 4.49 -16.89
N ASP A 134 -27.57 3.42 -17.29
CA ASP A 134 -27.34 2.78 -18.59
C ASP A 134 -27.63 3.72 -19.77
N CYS A 135 -28.68 4.53 -19.68
CA CYS A 135 -28.96 5.56 -20.68
C CYS A 135 -27.89 6.65 -20.67
N HIS A 136 -27.50 7.15 -19.50
CA HIS A 136 -26.49 8.19 -19.36
C HIS A 136 -25.14 7.74 -19.98
N ARG A 137 -24.68 6.54 -19.67
CA ARG A 137 -23.42 6.01 -20.25
C ARG A 137 -23.46 5.94 -21.79
N ARG A 138 -24.61 5.68 -22.37
CA ARG A 138 -24.78 5.61 -23.84
C ARG A 138 -24.76 6.98 -24.52
N THR A 139 -24.98 8.07 -23.80
CA THR A 139 -24.88 9.42 -24.33
C THR A 139 -23.43 9.92 -24.41
N LEU A 140 -22.53 9.26 -23.70
CA LEU A 140 -21.13 9.61 -23.70
C LEU A 140 -20.39 8.97 -24.91
N PRO A 141 -19.32 9.61 -25.40
CA PRO A 141 -18.51 9.03 -26.47
C PRO A 141 -17.97 7.64 -26.08
N ALA A 142 -17.88 6.75 -27.07
CA ALA A 142 -17.33 5.42 -26.83
C ALA A 142 -15.90 5.49 -26.29
N GLY A 143 -15.63 4.78 -25.19
CA GLY A 143 -14.33 4.76 -24.54
C GLY A 143 -14.09 5.90 -23.54
N THR A 144 -15.09 6.74 -23.26
CA THR A 144 -14.98 7.75 -22.20
C THR A 144 -14.76 7.08 -20.86
N PHE A 145 -13.66 7.45 -20.19
CA PHE A 145 -13.43 7.08 -18.80
C PHE A 145 -14.22 8.02 -17.89
N ILE A 146 -15.15 7.48 -17.12
CA ILE A 146 -15.98 8.23 -16.17
C ILE A 146 -15.30 8.16 -14.81
N THR A 147 -14.94 9.33 -14.28
CA THR A 147 -14.36 9.42 -12.93
C THR A 147 -15.44 9.37 -11.86
N TRP A 148 -15.05 9.14 -10.61
CA TRP A 148 -16.00 9.18 -9.49
C TRP A 148 -16.69 10.53 -9.34
N PRO A 149 -16.00 11.69 -9.41
CA PRO A 149 -16.65 12.99 -9.42
C PRO A 149 -17.67 13.16 -10.56
N ASP A 150 -17.34 12.72 -11.78
CA ASP A 150 -18.29 12.81 -12.91
C ASP A 150 -19.57 12.02 -12.66
N PHE A 151 -19.44 10.84 -12.05
CA PHE A 151 -20.58 10.03 -11.63
C PHE A 151 -21.43 10.75 -10.57
N GLN A 152 -20.78 11.30 -9.54
CA GLN A 152 -21.45 12.03 -8.46
C GLN A 152 -22.22 13.25 -9.00
N ASP A 153 -21.61 14.02 -9.89
CA ASP A 153 -22.23 15.19 -10.48
C ASP A 153 -23.43 14.80 -11.35
N ALA A 154 -23.30 13.77 -12.18
CA ALA A 154 -24.40 13.26 -12.98
C ALA A 154 -25.55 12.71 -12.12
N PHE A 155 -25.22 12.02 -11.03
CA PHE A 155 -26.20 11.50 -10.08
C PHE A 155 -26.97 12.63 -9.37
N ARG A 156 -26.25 13.62 -8.82
CA ARG A 156 -26.86 14.78 -8.19
C ARG A 156 -27.74 15.55 -9.14
N ALA A 157 -27.25 15.82 -10.35
CA ALA A 157 -28.05 16.53 -11.36
C ALA A 157 -29.36 15.80 -11.74
N ARG A 158 -29.43 14.49 -11.52
CA ARG A 158 -30.61 13.68 -11.87
C ARG A 158 -31.58 13.49 -10.70
N PHE A 159 -31.08 13.28 -9.50
CA PHE A 159 -31.89 12.85 -8.36
C PHE A 159 -32.02 13.92 -7.26
N ILE A 160 -31.08 14.88 -7.22
CA ILE A 160 -31.09 15.96 -6.23
C ILE A 160 -31.37 17.27 -6.96
N PRO A 161 -32.60 17.81 -6.89
CA PRO A 161 -33.01 19.03 -7.59
C PRO A 161 -32.38 20.30 -7.00
#